data_b477f59bc288b58d795d0d35654e0364
#
_entry.id   b477f59bc288b58d795d0d35654e0364
#
_cell.length_a   1.000
_cell.length_b   1.000
_cell.length_c   1.000
_cell.angle_alpha   90.00
_cell.angle_beta   90.00
_cell.angle_gamma   90.00
#
_symmetry.space_group_name_H-M   'P 1'
#
loop_
_entity.id
_entity.type
_entity.pdbx_description
1 polymer ?
#
loop_
_entity_poly.entity_id
_entity_poly.type
_entity_poly.pdbx_seq_one_letter_code
_entity_poly.pdbx_strand_id
1 'polypeptide(L)'
;MKTAVYPGTFNPITNGHTDLIERAAGLFDHIIVAVVHSNRQKSNTMSTIKRVELANEVLAHIENVEVTSFDTLLTEYVKKL
;
A
#
# COMPACT_ATOMS: atom_id res chain seq x y z
N MET A 1 1.49 -3.97 -20.24
CA MET A 1 1.93 -3.36 -18.97
C MET A 1 1.61 -4.27 -17.79
N LYS A 2 2.58 -4.51 -16.94
CA LYS A 2 2.37 -5.36 -15.77
C LYS A 2 2.20 -4.50 -14.53
N THR A 3 1.04 -4.60 -13.89
CA THR A 3 0.72 -3.88 -12.67
C THR A 3 0.51 -4.87 -11.54
N ALA A 4 1.13 -4.60 -10.40
CA ALA A 4 0.97 -5.42 -9.21
C ALA A 4 0.28 -4.60 -8.12
N VAL A 5 -0.54 -5.26 -7.31
CA VAL A 5 -1.18 -4.63 -6.16
C VAL A 5 -0.63 -5.30 -4.91
N TYR A 6 -0.12 -4.50 -3.99
CA TYR A 6 0.43 -5.00 -2.74
C TYR A 6 -0.41 -4.46 -1.57
N PRO A 7 -1.35 -5.26 -1.08
CA PRO A 7 -2.23 -4.81 0.00
C PRO A 7 -1.62 -5.06 1.37
N GLY A 8 -1.99 -4.23 2.33
CA GLY A 8 -1.56 -4.42 3.69
C GLY A 8 -2.09 -3.32 4.58
N THR A 9 -1.95 -3.50 5.88
CA THR A 9 -2.37 -2.48 6.84
C THR A 9 -1.32 -1.39 6.99
N PHE A 10 -0.03 -1.74 6.85
CA PHE A 10 1.10 -0.80 6.94
C PHE A 10 0.99 0.11 8.17
N ASN A 11 0.92 -0.48 9.33
CA ASN A 11 0.68 0.24 10.58
C ASN A 11 1.84 0.04 11.56
N PRO A 12 2.97 0.70 11.36
CA PRO A 12 3.37 1.46 10.18
C PRO A 12 4.07 0.59 9.13
N ILE A 13 4.42 1.20 8.00
CA ILE A 13 5.24 0.52 6.99
C ILE A 13 6.62 0.27 7.57
N THR A 14 7.19 -0.89 7.27
CA THR A 14 8.50 -1.30 7.80
C THR A 14 9.54 -1.40 6.70
N ASN A 15 10.80 -1.57 7.11
CA ASN A 15 11.88 -1.76 6.15
C ASN A 15 11.69 -3.02 5.32
N GLY A 16 11.06 -4.05 5.92
CA GLY A 16 10.72 -5.26 5.16
C GLY A 16 9.75 -4.99 4.03
N HIS A 17 8.73 -4.17 4.28
CA HIS A 17 7.79 -3.77 3.25
C HIS A 17 8.50 -2.98 2.15
N THR A 18 9.32 -2.02 2.54
CA THR A 18 10.03 -1.17 1.58
C THR A 18 10.96 -2.00 0.70
N ASP A 19 11.70 -2.92 1.28
CA ASP A 19 12.61 -3.78 0.53
C ASP A 19 11.86 -4.61 -0.50
N LEU A 20 10.75 -5.22 -0.09
CA LEU A 20 9.95 -6.03 -0.99
C LEU A 20 9.39 -5.21 -2.14
N ILE A 21 8.89 -4.01 -1.82
CA ILE A 21 8.32 -3.12 -2.84
C ILE A 21 9.39 -2.65 -3.82
N GLU A 22 10.58 -2.33 -3.33
CA GLU A 22 11.69 -1.94 -4.20
C GLU A 22 12.06 -3.05 -5.18
N ARG A 23 12.11 -4.28 -4.70
CA ARG A 23 12.41 -5.42 -5.56
C ARG A 23 11.31 -5.63 -6.60
N ALA A 24 10.06 -5.54 -6.17
CA ALA A 24 8.93 -5.70 -7.07
C ALA A 24 8.89 -4.59 -8.12
N ALA A 25 9.31 -3.38 -7.76
CA ALA A 25 9.33 -2.26 -8.69
C ALA A 25 10.25 -2.51 -9.89
N GLY A 26 11.26 -3.35 -9.69
CA GLY A 26 12.14 -3.74 -10.80
C GLY A 26 11.55 -4.82 -11.70
N LEU A 27 10.46 -5.46 -11.27
CA LEU A 27 9.85 -6.56 -12.01
C LEU A 27 8.55 -6.17 -12.69
N PHE A 28 7.89 -5.12 -12.21
CA PHE A 28 6.60 -4.67 -12.73
C PHE A 28 6.69 -3.26 -13.26
N ASP A 29 5.81 -2.92 -14.18
CA ASP A 29 5.78 -1.57 -14.73
C ASP A 29 5.19 -0.57 -13.75
N HIS A 30 4.27 -1.06 -12.89
CA HIS A 30 3.59 -0.20 -11.94
C HIS A 30 3.18 -1.03 -10.72
N ILE A 31 3.33 -0.45 -9.53
CA ILE A 31 2.94 -1.10 -8.29
C ILE A 31 1.99 -0.18 -7.53
N ILE A 32 0.87 -0.75 -7.11
CA ILE A 32 -0.10 -0.05 -6.28
C ILE A 32 0.00 -0.61 -4.87
N VAL A 33 0.45 0.22 -3.94
CA VAL A 33 0.50 -0.15 -2.52
C VAL A 33 -0.84 0.24 -1.92
N ALA A 34 -1.62 -0.75 -1.55
CA ALA A 34 -3.00 -0.57 -1.10
C ALA A 34 -3.06 -0.63 0.42
N VAL A 35 -3.22 0.51 1.07
CA VAL A 35 -3.34 0.58 2.52
C VAL A 35 -4.79 0.25 2.88
N VAL A 36 -5.00 -0.89 3.51
CA VAL A 36 -6.35 -1.37 3.81
C VAL A 36 -6.88 -0.69 5.07
N HIS A 37 -8.06 -0.09 4.93
CA HIS A 37 -8.78 0.51 6.05
C HIS A 37 -9.77 -0.51 6.58
N SER A 38 -9.78 -0.69 7.90
CA SER A 38 -10.70 -1.63 8.54
C SER A 38 -11.57 -0.89 9.55
N ASN A 39 -12.88 -1.17 9.52
CA ASN A 39 -13.79 -0.62 10.51
C ASN A 39 -13.55 -1.20 11.90
N ARG A 40 -12.76 -2.26 11.98
CA ARG A 40 -12.40 -2.89 13.25
C ARG A 40 -11.10 -2.34 13.82
N GLN A 41 -10.65 -1.25 13.26
CA GLN A 41 -9.39 -0.65 13.68
C GLN A 41 -9.47 -0.23 15.15
N LYS A 42 -8.47 -0.59 15.91
CA LYS A 42 -8.43 -0.28 17.34
C LYS A 42 -7.99 1.17 17.54
N SER A 43 -8.38 1.74 18.67
CA SER A 43 -8.12 3.15 18.95
C SER A 43 -6.63 3.48 19.00
N ASN A 44 -5.78 2.51 19.28
CA ASN A 44 -4.33 2.76 19.40
C ASN A 44 -3.57 2.55 18.09
N THR A 45 -4.29 2.33 16.98
CA THR A 45 -3.65 2.20 15.68
C THR A 45 -3.62 3.54 14.97
N MET A 46 -2.69 3.68 14.04
CA MET A 46 -2.59 4.89 13.24
C MET A 46 -3.80 5.00 12.31
N SER A 47 -4.24 6.23 12.06
CA SER A 47 -5.30 6.47 11.10
C SER A 47 -4.85 6.05 9.70
N THR A 48 -5.83 5.75 8.83
CA THR A 48 -5.52 5.38 7.46
C THR A 48 -4.77 6.51 6.74
N ILE A 49 -5.19 7.76 6.97
CA ILE A 49 -4.53 8.92 6.37
C ILE A 49 -3.06 8.96 6.77
N LYS A 50 -2.77 8.77 8.05
CA LYS A 50 -1.39 8.81 8.54
C LYS A 50 -0.55 7.68 7.96
N ARG A 51 -1.12 6.49 7.84
CA ARG A 51 -0.41 5.34 7.27
C ARG A 51 -0.08 5.58 5.79
N VAL A 52 -1.02 6.16 5.05
CA VAL A 52 -0.78 6.52 3.65
C VAL A 52 0.32 7.57 3.53
N GLU A 53 0.30 8.58 4.39
CA GLU A 53 1.32 9.63 4.38
C GLU A 53 2.71 9.05 4.61
N LEU A 54 2.85 8.19 5.62
CA LEU A 54 4.14 7.57 5.92
C LEU A 54 4.63 6.68 4.79
N ALA A 55 3.72 5.92 4.20
CA ALA A 55 4.08 5.07 3.06
C ALA A 55 4.54 5.92 1.88
N ASN A 56 3.86 7.02 1.60
CA ASN A 56 4.26 7.92 0.53
C ASN A 56 5.65 8.50 0.76
N GLU A 57 5.96 8.91 1.99
CA GLU A 57 7.27 9.45 2.32
C GLU A 57 8.37 8.41 2.13
N VAL A 58 8.15 7.21 2.63
CA VAL A 58 9.14 6.14 2.58
C VAL A 58 9.36 5.65 1.16
N LEU A 59 8.32 5.64 0.33
CA LEU A 59 8.37 5.10 -1.02
C LEU A 59 8.55 6.18 -2.10
N ALA A 60 8.74 7.43 -1.70
CA ALA A 60 8.82 8.55 -2.64
C ALA A 60 9.95 8.42 -3.66
N HIS A 61 10.99 7.68 -3.30
CA HIS A 61 12.15 7.50 -4.19
C HIS A 61 11.92 6.45 -5.29
N ILE A 62 10.78 5.78 -5.28
CA ILE A 62 10.47 4.73 -6.27
C ILE A 62 9.42 5.27 -7.23
N GLU A 63 9.82 5.53 -8.47
CA GLU A 63 8.99 6.23 -9.45
C GLU A 63 7.70 5.51 -9.84
N ASN A 64 7.76 4.19 -9.95
CA ASN A 64 6.61 3.42 -10.44
C ASN A 64 5.75 2.83 -9.34
N VAL A 65 5.76 3.45 -8.17
CA VAL A 65 4.95 3.02 -7.03
C VAL A 65 3.92 4.10 -6.71
N GLU A 66 2.68 3.66 -6.55
CA GLU A 66 1.57 4.52 -6.15
C GLU A 66 1.01 4.00 -4.84
N VAL A 67 0.73 4.88 -3.89
CA VAL A 67 0.13 4.50 -2.61
C VAL A 67 -1.31 4.99 -2.57
N THR A 68 -2.22 4.10 -2.21
CA THR A 68 -3.64 4.44 -2.12
C THR A 68 -4.25 3.73 -0.92
N SER A 69 -5.47 4.11 -0.56
CA SER A 69 -6.18 3.48 0.55
C SER A 69 -7.50 2.90 0.08
N PHE A 70 -7.95 1.85 0.74
CA PHE A 70 -9.25 1.23 0.46
C PHE A 70 -10.02 1.07 1.77
N ASP A 71 -11.28 1.43 1.74
CA ASP A 71 -12.19 1.20 2.86
C ASP A 71 -13.18 0.07 2.59
N THR A 72 -12.95 -0.67 1.51
CA THR A 72 -13.74 -1.84 1.15
C THR A 72 -12.85 -3.07 1.11
N LEU A 73 -13.46 -4.24 0.99
CA LEU A 73 -12.71 -5.48 0.88
C LEU A 73 -11.91 -5.48 -0.40
N LEU A 74 -10.67 -5.94 -0.31
CA LEU A 74 -9.77 -5.99 -1.45
C LEU A 74 -10.36 -6.80 -2.61
N THR A 75 -11.09 -7.86 -2.30
CA THR A 75 -11.72 -8.69 -3.33
C THR A 75 -12.69 -7.90 -4.19
N GLU A 76 -13.40 -6.95 -3.60
CA GLU A 76 -14.31 -6.09 -4.35
C GLU A 76 -13.56 -5.16 -5.29
N TYR A 77 -12.44 -4.63 -4.80
CA TYR A 77 -11.61 -3.76 -5.62
C TYR A 77 -11.06 -4.52 -6.84
N VAL A 78 -10.54 -5.72 -6.61
CA VAL A 78 -9.97 -6.54 -7.68
C VAL A 78 -11.02 -6.87 -8.73
N LYS A 79 -12.24 -7.14 -8.32
CA LYS A 79 -13.32 -7.45 -9.28
C LYS A 79 -13.65 -6.28 -10.19
N LYS A 80 -13.40 -5.06 -9.73
CA LYS A 80 -13.68 -3.86 -10.54
C LYS A 80 -12.58 -3.59 -11.57
N LEU A 81 -11.44 -4.17 -11.39
CA LEU A 81 -10.35 -4.02 -12.33
C LEU A 81 -10.55 -4.90 -13.53
#